data_0598dfcf847b6bef7dd1e55df8178bed
#
_entry.id   0598dfcf847b6bef7dd1e55df8178bed
#
_cell.length_a   1.000
_cell.length_b   1.000
_cell.length_c   1.000
_cell.angle_alpha   90.00
_cell.angle_beta   90.00
_cell.angle_gamma   90.00
#
_symmetry.space_group_name_H-M   'P 1'
#
loop_
_entity.id
_entity.type
_entity.pdbx_description
1 polymer ?
#
loop_
_entity_poly.entity_id
_entity_poly.type
_entity_poly.pdbx_seq_one_letter_code
_entity_poly.pdbx_strand_id
1 'polypeptide(L)'
;LLELACGTGIQSVRFSQAGFDVTGFDLSSDMLKIAEKRAASAKQKIDFIEGNMLDLSQAGSYDFVTCYSDSICYMQDEVEVGDVFKEVYNALNEDGVFIFDVHSTYQTDEVFPGYSYHENAEDFAMLWDTYEDEAPHSIVHELTFFVQEEDGSFSRHDEVHEERTYEVLTYDILLEQAGFKSFKLYADFEDKEPTKTSKRWFFVAQK
;
A
#
# COMPACT_ATOMS: atom_id res chain seq x y z
N LEU A 1 -4.62 -2.71 15.91
CA LEU A 1 -3.86 -2.55 14.67
C LEU A 1 -4.57 -1.57 13.76
N LEU A 2 -3.83 -0.62 13.17
CA LEU A 2 -4.29 0.26 12.09
C LEU A 2 -3.74 -0.25 10.76
N GLU A 3 -4.59 -0.47 9.77
CA GLU A 3 -4.18 -0.76 8.39
C GLU A 3 -4.42 0.45 7.51
N LEU A 4 -3.36 1.09 7.04
CA LEU A 4 -3.39 2.20 6.10
C LEU A 4 -3.53 1.68 4.68
N ALA A 5 -4.27 2.40 3.84
CA ALA A 5 -4.63 2.01 2.47
C ALA A 5 -5.22 0.60 2.44
N CYS A 6 -6.20 0.33 3.30
CA CYS A 6 -6.79 -0.99 3.48
C CYS A 6 -7.60 -1.47 2.26
N GLY A 7 -7.92 -0.58 1.31
CA GLY A 7 -8.65 -0.85 0.10
C GLY A 7 -9.98 -1.57 0.38
N THR A 8 -10.16 -2.72 -0.24
CA THR A 8 -11.37 -3.56 -0.05
C THR A 8 -11.37 -4.41 1.22
N GLY A 9 -10.43 -4.19 2.16
CA GLY A 9 -10.40 -4.79 3.49
C GLY A 9 -9.99 -6.28 3.53
N ILE A 10 -9.26 -6.77 2.54
CA ILE A 10 -8.84 -8.18 2.51
C ILE A 10 -7.91 -8.50 3.66
N GLN A 11 -6.90 -7.66 3.88
CA GLN A 11 -5.93 -7.87 4.96
C GLN A 11 -6.53 -7.51 6.32
N SER A 12 -7.36 -6.45 6.39
CA SER A 12 -8.12 -6.10 7.60
C SER A 12 -8.90 -7.31 8.15
N VAL A 13 -9.62 -8.01 7.27
CA VAL A 13 -10.36 -9.22 7.66
C VAL A 13 -9.44 -10.34 8.14
N ARG A 14 -8.30 -10.56 7.47
CA ARG A 14 -7.32 -11.57 7.87
C ARG A 14 -6.70 -11.25 9.23
N PHE A 15 -6.34 -10.00 9.49
CA PHE A 15 -5.85 -9.57 10.80
C PHE A 15 -6.89 -9.74 11.90
N SER A 16 -8.14 -9.36 11.64
CA SER A 16 -9.22 -9.55 12.60
C SER A 16 -9.48 -11.04 12.88
N GLN A 17 -9.43 -11.91 11.87
CA GLN A 17 -9.51 -13.36 12.05
C GLN A 17 -8.32 -13.94 12.83
N ALA A 18 -7.15 -13.31 12.77
CA ALA A 18 -5.98 -13.67 13.57
C ALA A 18 -6.05 -13.17 15.02
N GLY A 19 -7.10 -12.42 15.37
CA GLY A 19 -7.37 -11.97 16.74
C GLY A 19 -6.93 -10.54 17.05
N PHE A 20 -6.54 -9.76 16.05
CA PHE A 20 -6.26 -8.32 16.24
C PHE A 20 -7.57 -7.52 16.29
N ASP A 21 -7.58 -6.48 17.12
CA ASP A 21 -8.55 -5.40 17.03
C ASP A 21 -8.09 -4.45 15.91
N VAL A 22 -8.88 -4.36 14.83
CA VAL A 22 -8.44 -3.75 13.55
C VAL A 22 -9.27 -2.51 13.25
N THR A 23 -8.57 -1.46 12.84
CA THR A 23 -9.14 -0.30 12.15
C THR A 23 -8.55 -0.26 10.74
N GLY A 24 -9.40 -0.24 9.72
CA GLY A 24 -9.01 0.01 8.33
C GLY A 24 -9.11 1.49 8.01
N PHE A 25 -8.13 2.01 7.28
CA PHE A 25 -8.07 3.42 6.88
C PHE A 25 -7.76 3.51 5.39
N ASP A 26 -8.60 4.22 4.64
CA ASP A 26 -8.43 4.36 3.19
C ASP A 26 -8.98 5.69 2.69
N LEU A 27 -8.40 6.20 1.60
CA LEU A 27 -8.84 7.43 0.94
C LEU A 27 -10.17 7.25 0.20
N SER A 28 -10.46 6.05 -0.27
CA SER A 28 -11.60 5.75 -1.15
C SER A 28 -12.81 5.26 -0.35
N SER A 29 -13.85 6.10 -0.28
CA SER A 29 -15.14 5.70 0.32
C SER A 29 -15.78 4.50 -0.38
N ASP A 30 -15.53 4.30 -1.67
CA ASP A 30 -16.08 3.17 -2.40
C ASP A 30 -15.37 1.86 -2.06
N MET A 31 -14.05 1.89 -1.87
CA MET A 31 -13.29 0.76 -1.35
C MET A 31 -13.75 0.39 0.06
N LEU A 32 -13.97 1.38 0.92
CA LEU A 32 -14.43 1.14 2.30
C LEU A 32 -15.83 0.51 2.33
N LYS A 33 -16.75 0.89 1.44
CA LYS A 33 -18.06 0.22 1.32
C LYS A 33 -17.94 -1.27 0.99
N ILE A 34 -16.94 -1.64 0.17
CA ILE A 34 -16.64 -3.04 -0.14
C ILE A 34 -16.02 -3.72 1.07
N ALA A 35 -15.10 -3.04 1.76
CA ALA A 35 -14.45 -3.53 2.98
C ALA A 35 -15.46 -3.84 4.10
N GLU A 36 -16.42 -2.95 4.34
CA GLU A 36 -17.51 -3.15 5.29
C GLU A 36 -18.36 -4.40 4.97
N LYS A 37 -18.75 -4.56 3.69
CA LYS A 37 -19.49 -5.75 3.24
C LYS A 37 -18.67 -7.02 3.41
N ARG A 38 -17.36 -6.97 3.12
CA ARG A 38 -16.43 -8.09 3.31
C ARG A 38 -16.31 -8.48 4.77
N ALA A 39 -16.11 -7.51 5.66
CA ALA A 39 -16.02 -7.73 7.11
C ALA A 39 -17.31 -8.33 7.65
N ALA A 40 -18.47 -7.80 7.27
CA ALA A 40 -19.77 -8.33 7.67
C ALA A 40 -19.98 -9.78 7.19
N SER A 41 -19.62 -10.10 5.95
CA SER A 41 -19.70 -11.43 5.37
C SER A 41 -18.77 -12.43 6.11
N ALA A 42 -17.61 -11.96 6.53
CA ALA A 42 -16.66 -12.73 7.34
C ALA A 42 -17.01 -12.78 8.84
N LYS A 43 -18.07 -12.09 9.26
CA LYS A 43 -18.50 -11.93 10.66
C LYS A 43 -17.41 -11.34 11.56
N GLN A 44 -16.61 -10.42 10.99
CA GLN A 44 -15.59 -9.66 11.70
C GLN A 44 -16.15 -8.28 12.03
N LYS A 45 -15.78 -7.77 13.21
CA LYS A 45 -16.06 -6.38 13.60
C LYS A 45 -14.80 -5.58 13.35
N ILE A 46 -14.83 -4.69 12.36
CA ILE A 46 -13.72 -3.84 11.95
C ILE A 46 -14.29 -2.43 11.80
N ASP A 47 -13.62 -1.45 12.36
CA ASP A 47 -13.96 -0.05 12.15
C ASP A 47 -13.21 0.45 10.90
N PHE A 48 -13.91 1.17 10.01
CA PHE A 48 -13.31 1.74 8.81
C PHE A 48 -13.42 3.26 8.84
N ILE A 49 -12.32 3.93 8.51
CA ILE A 49 -12.19 5.39 8.52
C ILE A 49 -11.78 5.85 7.11
N GLU A 50 -12.56 6.77 6.54
CA GLU A 50 -12.19 7.48 5.32
C GLU A 50 -11.22 8.61 5.65
N GLY A 51 -10.05 8.65 4.99
CA GLY A 51 -9.07 9.70 5.22
C GLY A 51 -7.81 9.56 4.39
N ASN A 52 -6.98 10.59 4.43
CA ASN A 52 -5.67 10.62 3.78
C ASN A 52 -4.59 10.25 4.81
N MET A 53 -3.67 9.35 4.46
CA MET A 53 -2.59 8.93 5.35
C MET A 53 -1.59 10.04 5.70
N LEU A 54 -1.68 11.20 5.04
CA LEU A 54 -0.98 12.43 5.40
C LEU A 54 -1.59 13.15 6.63
N ASP A 55 -2.75 12.69 7.12
CA ASP A 55 -3.39 13.21 8.34
C ASP A 55 -4.08 12.06 9.09
N LEU A 56 -3.44 11.53 10.11
CA LEU A 56 -3.97 10.47 10.96
C LEU A 56 -4.59 10.98 12.27
N SER A 57 -4.88 12.27 12.38
CA SER A 57 -5.42 12.89 13.60
C SER A 57 -6.72 12.25 14.11
N GLN A 58 -7.49 11.62 13.22
CA GLN A 58 -8.74 10.94 13.54
C GLN A 58 -8.56 9.45 13.90
N ALA A 59 -7.39 8.88 13.64
CA ALA A 59 -7.19 7.42 13.71
C ALA A 59 -7.05 6.89 15.15
N GLY A 60 -6.56 7.68 16.09
CA GLY A 60 -6.30 7.24 17.46
C GLY A 60 -4.88 6.71 17.67
N SER A 61 -4.70 5.72 18.56
CA SER A 61 -3.38 5.17 18.88
C SER A 61 -3.37 3.65 18.84
N TYR A 62 -2.27 3.07 18.32
CA TYR A 62 -2.17 1.65 18.01
C TYR A 62 -0.82 1.07 18.40
N ASP A 63 -0.78 -0.24 18.69
CA ASP A 63 0.47 -0.97 18.91
C ASP A 63 1.13 -1.37 17.58
N PHE A 64 0.32 -1.50 16.52
CA PHE A 64 0.76 -1.84 15.18
C PHE A 64 0.10 -0.93 14.16
N VAL A 65 0.89 -0.42 13.22
CA VAL A 65 0.41 0.22 11.99
C VAL A 65 0.99 -0.54 10.81
N THR A 66 0.16 -0.80 9.81
CA THR A 66 0.58 -1.48 8.57
C THR A 66 0.19 -0.66 7.35
N CYS A 67 1.01 -0.69 6.30
CA CYS A 67 0.73 -0.10 4.99
C CYS A 67 1.29 -1.01 3.90
N TYR A 68 0.43 -1.78 3.25
CA TYR A 68 0.85 -2.79 2.30
C TYR A 68 0.49 -2.44 0.86
N SER A 69 0.95 -3.29 -0.05
CA SER A 69 0.72 -3.18 -1.50
C SER A 69 1.25 -1.88 -2.07
N ASP A 70 2.54 -1.59 -1.75
CA ASP A 70 3.26 -0.43 -2.30
C ASP A 70 2.59 0.94 -2.11
N SER A 71 1.56 1.03 -1.24
CA SER A 71 0.77 2.25 -1.10
C SER A 71 1.59 3.50 -0.71
N ILE A 72 2.76 3.32 -0.09
CA ILE A 72 3.71 4.42 0.16
C ILE A 72 4.30 4.97 -1.15
N CYS A 73 4.39 4.16 -2.21
CA CYS A 73 4.90 4.58 -3.51
C CYS A 73 4.00 5.61 -4.23
N TYR A 74 2.77 5.78 -3.79
CA TYR A 74 1.84 6.79 -4.31
C TYR A 74 2.07 8.20 -3.74
N MET A 75 2.98 8.38 -2.79
CA MET A 75 3.32 9.71 -2.28
C MET A 75 4.07 10.49 -3.36
N GLN A 76 3.73 11.78 -3.51
CA GLN A 76 4.23 12.62 -4.60
C GLN A 76 5.76 12.81 -4.55
N ASP A 77 6.31 12.89 -3.33
CA ASP A 77 7.74 13.10 -3.12
C ASP A 77 8.21 12.57 -1.75
N GLU A 78 9.51 12.73 -1.49
CA GLU A 78 10.13 12.33 -0.22
C GLU A 78 9.55 13.08 1.00
N VAL A 79 9.02 14.29 0.80
CA VAL A 79 8.44 15.09 1.87
C VAL A 79 7.14 14.44 2.33
N GLU A 80 6.27 14.06 1.40
CA GLU A 80 5.02 13.36 1.73
C GLU A 80 5.30 11.98 2.38
N VAL A 81 6.30 11.22 1.90
CA VAL A 81 6.71 9.98 2.57
C VAL A 81 7.11 10.24 4.02
N GLY A 82 7.93 11.27 4.25
CA GLY A 82 8.34 11.69 5.59
C GLY A 82 7.17 12.13 6.46
N ASP A 83 6.19 12.83 5.91
CA ASP A 83 4.99 13.25 6.62
C ASP A 83 4.11 12.05 7.00
N VAL A 84 3.93 11.07 6.11
CA VAL A 84 3.26 9.80 6.47
C VAL A 84 3.98 9.10 7.62
N PHE A 85 5.30 8.98 7.57
CA PHE A 85 6.06 8.32 8.64
C PHE A 85 5.92 9.04 9.98
N LYS A 86 5.85 10.37 9.98
CA LYS A 86 5.62 11.17 11.18
C LYS A 86 4.19 11.00 11.73
N GLU A 87 3.18 10.97 10.87
CA GLU A 87 1.82 10.69 11.27
C GLU A 87 1.68 9.29 11.87
N VAL A 88 2.30 8.28 11.24
CA VAL A 88 2.34 6.91 11.76
C VAL A 88 3.06 6.86 13.12
N TYR A 89 4.22 7.55 13.25
CA TYR A 89 4.93 7.63 14.53
C TYR A 89 4.04 8.20 15.63
N ASN A 90 3.28 9.26 15.33
CA ASN A 90 2.37 9.88 16.30
C ASN A 90 1.20 8.96 16.66
N ALA A 91 0.67 8.18 15.72
CA ALA A 91 -0.41 7.23 15.93
C ALA A 91 0.04 5.92 16.64
N LEU A 92 1.33 5.65 16.72
CA LEU A 92 1.84 4.49 17.45
C LEU A 92 1.95 4.74 18.96
N ASN A 93 1.57 3.74 19.74
CA ASN A 93 1.89 3.66 21.17
C ASN A 93 3.41 3.52 21.38
N GLU A 94 3.89 3.71 22.65
CA GLU A 94 5.28 3.40 23.01
C GLU A 94 5.60 1.93 22.67
N ASP A 95 6.80 1.71 22.10
CA ASP A 95 7.25 0.40 21.60
C ASP A 95 6.39 -0.17 20.45
N GLY A 96 5.53 0.63 19.84
CA GLY A 96 4.71 0.24 18.71
C GLY A 96 5.54 -0.02 17.44
N VAL A 97 4.96 -0.77 16.50
CA VAL A 97 5.65 -1.22 15.29
C VAL A 97 4.90 -0.77 14.05
N PHE A 98 5.65 -0.20 13.11
CA PHE A 98 5.20 0.11 11.76
C PHE A 98 5.74 -0.91 10.76
N ILE A 99 4.87 -1.50 9.96
CA ILE A 99 5.25 -2.45 8.91
C ILE A 99 4.71 -1.93 7.58
N PHE A 100 5.59 -1.72 6.61
CA PHE A 100 5.18 -1.32 5.27
C PHE A 100 6.03 -1.99 4.20
N ASP A 101 5.51 -2.03 2.98
CA ASP A 101 6.26 -2.48 1.83
C ASP A 101 6.27 -1.44 0.71
N VAL A 102 7.32 -1.52 -0.09
CA VAL A 102 7.53 -0.69 -1.27
C VAL A 102 8.14 -1.51 -2.39
N HIS A 103 7.99 -1.07 -3.61
CA HIS A 103 8.82 -1.56 -4.71
C HIS A 103 10.29 -1.26 -4.43
N SER A 104 11.18 -2.17 -4.82
CA SER A 104 12.61 -1.87 -4.85
C SER A 104 12.95 -1.00 -6.06
N THR A 105 14.08 -0.31 -6.02
CA THR A 105 14.59 0.43 -7.19
C THR A 105 14.87 -0.51 -8.37
N TYR A 106 15.24 -1.76 -8.14
CA TYR A 106 15.35 -2.77 -9.20
C TYR A 106 14.00 -3.07 -9.88
N GLN A 107 12.91 -3.10 -9.13
CA GLN A 107 11.59 -3.33 -9.69
C GLN A 107 11.14 -2.19 -10.58
N THR A 108 11.35 -0.94 -10.15
CA THR A 108 10.95 0.25 -10.90
C THR A 108 11.85 0.55 -12.09
N ASP A 109 13.16 0.31 -11.96
CA ASP A 109 14.12 0.72 -12.99
C ASP A 109 14.39 -0.34 -14.04
N GLU A 110 14.26 -1.65 -13.70
CA GLU A 110 14.69 -2.75 -14.56
C GLU A 110 13.56 -3.71 -14.93
N VAL A 111 12.53 -3.83 -14.08
CA VAL A 111 11.50 -4.88 -14.28
C VAL A 111 10.23 -4.30 -14.88
N PHE A 112 9.77 -3.16 -14.41
CA PHE A 112 8.54 -2.54 -14.88
C PHE A 112 8.65 -1.82 -16.23
N PRO A 113 9.78 -1.18 -16.59
CA PRO A 113 9.86 -0.51 -17.88
C PRO A 113 9.53 -1.43 -19.06
N GLY A 114 8.48 -1.07 -19.80
CA GLY A 114 7.99 -1.87 -20.93
C GLY A 114 7.27 -3.17 -20.54
N TYR A 115 6.95 -3.37 -19.25
CA TYR A 115 6.11 -4.49 -18.84
C TYR A 115 4.69 -4.30 -19.38
N SER A 116 4.14 -5.38 -19.93
CA SER A 116 2.76 -5.42 -20.38
C SER A 116 2.12 -6.73 -19.92
N TYR A 117 0.92 -6.63 -19.39
CA TYR A 117 0.12 -7.76 -18.95
C TYR A 117 -1.31 -7.61 -19.46
N HIS A 118 -1.94 -8.71 -19.75
CA HIS A 118 -3.37 -8.72 -20.06
C HIS A 118 -4.03 -9.92 -19.39
N GLU A 119 -5.28 -9.74 -19.02
CA GLU A 119 -6.16 -10.80 -18.55
C GLU A 119 -7.45 -10.75 -19.36
N ASN A 120 -8.00 -11.92 -19.69
CA ASN A 120 -9.24 -12.04 -20.42
C ASN A 120 -10.08 -13.14 -19.78
N ALA A 121 -11.05 -12.75 -18.97
CA ALA A 121 -12.03 -13.60 -18.32
C ALA A 121 -13.39 -13.52 -19.05
N GLU A 122 -14.39 -14.24 -18.56
CA GLU A 122 -15.72 -14.27 -19.17
C GLU A 122 -16.47 -12.93 -18.99
N ASP A 123 -16.29 -12.30 -17.84
CA ASP A 123 -17.01 -11.10 -17.39
C ASP A 123 -16.13 -9.85 -17.32
N PHE A 124 -14.82 -9.97 -17.50
CA PHE A 124 -13.93 -8.82 -17.61
C PHE A 124 -12.69 -9.09 -18.46
N ALA A 125 -12.09 -8.03 -18.97
CA ALA A 125 -10.73 -8.05 -19.51
C ALA A 125 -9.93 -6.86 -18.94
N MET A 126 -8.63 -7.05 -18.77
CA MET A 126 -7.71 -6.03 -18.27
C MET A 126 -6.48 -5.95 -19.17
N LEU A 127 -6.05 -4.75 -19.46
CA LEU A 127 -4.76 -4.43 -20.06
C LEU A 127 -3.99 -3.61 -19.02
N TRP A 128 -2.72 -3.92 -18.84
CA TRP A 128 -1.82 -3.20 -17.96
C TRP A 128 -0.50 -3.01 -18.68
N ASP A 129 -0.17 -1.77 -18.97
CA ASP A 129 1.10 -1.37 -19.57
C ASP A 129 1.85 -0.45 -18.58
N THR A 130 3.18 -0.57 -18.54
CA THR A 130 4.02 0.20 -17.62
C THR A 130 5.11 0.95 -18.39
N TYR A 131 5.30 2.21 -18.02
CA TYR A 131 6.25 3.12 -18.64
C TYR A 131 7.19 3.72 -17.60
N GLU A 132 8.41 4.05 -18.03
CA GLU A 132 9.30 4.92 -17.26
C GLU A 132 8.67 6.32 -17.11
N ASP A 133 8.89 6.94 -15.95
CA ASP A 133 8.53 8.33 -15.72
C ASP A 133 9.79 9.22 -15.71
N GLU A 134 9.61 10.56 -15.66
CA GLU A 134 10.70 11.53 -15.72
C GLU A 134 11.57 11.53 -14.44
N ALA A 135 10.98 11.22 -13.27
CA ALA A 135 11.69 11.21 -12.01
C ALA A 135 12.47 9.88 -11.81
N PRO A 136 13.61 9.89 -11.13
CA PRO A 136 14.30 8.64 -10.78
C PRO A 136 13.42 7.69 -9.95
N HIS A 137 13.46 6.40 -10.27
CA HIS A 137 12.74 5.34 -9.58
C HIS A 137 11.22 5.50 -9.60
N SER A 138 10.67 6.22 -10.58
CA SER A 138 9.24 6.37 -10.79
C SER A 138 8.76 5.68 -12.06
N ILE A 139 7.51 5.29 -12.04
CA ILE A 139 6.84 4.53 -13.08
C ILE A 139 5.41 5.01 -13.24
N VAL A 140 4.88 4.84 -14.44
CA VAL A 140 3.47 5.05 -14.76
C VAL A 140 2.87 3.73 -15.16
N HIS A 141 1.80 3.32 -14.50
CA HIS A 141 0.97 2.20 -14.90
C HIS A 141 -0.30 2.72 -15.57
N GLU A 142 -0.55 2.28 -16.79
CA GLU A 142 -1.81 2.50 -17.49
C GLU A 142 -2.62 1.20 -17.45
N LEU A 143 -3.78 1.24 -16.81
CA LEU A 143 -4.70 0.14 -16.73
C LEU A 143 -5.97 0.45 -17.51
N THR A 144 -6.41 -0.50 -18.34
CA THR A 144 -7.72 -0.44 -19.00
C THR A 144 -8.50 -1.67 -18.62
N PHE A 145 -9.68 -1.47 -18.06
CA PHE A 145 -10.62 -2.53 -17.72
C PHE A 145 -11.80 -2.48 -18.66
N PHE A 146 -12.24 -3.64 -19.14
CA PHE A 146 -13.50 -3.85 -19.78
C PHE A 146 -14.33 -4.75 -18.87
N VAL A 147 -15.44 -4.23 -18.34
CA VAL A 147 -16.30 -4.94 -17.39
C VAL A 147 -17.65 -5.21 -18.05
N GLN A 148 -18.12 -6.46 -17.96
CA GLN A 148 -19.41 -6.85 -18.53
C GLN A 148 -20.56 -6.27 -17.71
N GLU A 149 -21.47 -5.63 -18.40
CA GLU A 149 -22.72 -5.09 -17.85
C GLU A 149 -23.83 -6.15 -17.86
N GLU A 150 -24.92 -5.89 -17.15
CA GLU A 150 -26.06 -6.80 -17.06
C GLU A 150 -26.72 -7.10 -18.43
N ASP A 151 -26.61 -6.19 -19.39
CA ASP A 151 -27.15 -6.35 -20.75
C ASP A 151 -26.20 -7.10 -21.70
N GLY A 152 -25.02 -7.52 -21.19
CA GLY A 152 -23.99 -8.24 -21.95
C GLY A 152 -23.06 -7.32 -22.77
N SER A 153 -23.22 -6.01 -22.70
CA SER A 153 -22.25 -5.05 -23.24
C SER A 153 -21.03 -4.94 -22.31
N PHE A 154 -19.96 -4.27 -22.74
CA PHE A 154 -18.79 -4.02 -21.92
C PHE A 154 -18.59 -2.52 -21.76
N SER A 155 -18.46 -2.06 -20.51
CA SER A 155 -17.99 -0.71 -20.19
C SER A 155 -16.47 -0.69 -20.11
N ARG A 156 -15.86 0.43 -20.54
CA ARG A 156 -14.43 0.66 -20.45
C ARG A 156 -14.13 1.63 -19.32
N HIS A 157 -13.16 1.27 -18.51
CA HIS A 157 -12.60 2.11 -17.43
C HIS A 157 -11.10 2.20 -17.61
N ASP A 158 -10.56 3.41 -17.58
CA ASP A 158 -9.12 3.67 -17.69
C ASP A 158 -8.64 4.26 -16.37
N GLU A 159 -7.51 3.76 -15.88
CA GLU A 159 -6.84 4.25 -14.67
C GLU A 159 -5.37 4.48 -14.98
N VAL A 160 -4.80 5.53 -14.40
CA VAL A 160 -3.38 5.84 -14.46
C VAL A 160 -2.86 5.91 -13.03
N HIS A 161 -1.82 5.14 -12.75
CA HIS A 161 -1.17 5.10 -11.45
C HIS A 161 0.28 5.54 -11.62
N GLU A 162 0.66 6.57 -10.89
CA GLU A 162 2.02 7.06 -10.80
C GLU A 162 2.60 6.61 -9.46
N GLU A 163 3.72 5.89 -9.51
CA GLU A 163 4.36 5.37 -8.33
C GLU A 163 5.83 5.72 -8.33
N ARG A 164 6.37 6.01 -7.16
CA ARG A 164 7.77 6.28 -6.95
C ARG A 164 8.31 5.57 -5.73
N THR A 165 9.49 4.98 -5.88
CA THR A 165 10.25 4.44 -4.75
C THR A 165 11.56 5.21 -4.57
N TYR A 166 12.32 4.86 -3.53
CA TYR A 166 13.57 5.51 -3.19
C TYR A 166 14.58 4.46 -2.76
N GLU A 167 15.86 4.83 -2.75
CA GLU A 167 16.90 4.00 -2.17
C GLU A 167 16.63 3.73 -0.67
N VAL A 168 17.06 2.56 -0.19
CA VAL A 168 16.88 2.17 1.23
C VAL A 168 17.39 3.24 2.19
N LEU A 169 18.49 3.91 1.84
CA LEU A 169 19.06 4.99 2.65
C LEU A 169 18.10 6.19 2.82
N THR A 170 17.31 6.50 1.80
CA THR A 170 16.30 7.56 1.90
C THR A 170 15.22 7.19 2.91
N TYR A 171 14.70 5.96 2.84
CA TYR A 171 13.72 5.48 3.83
C TYR A 171 14.29 5.47 5.24
N ASP A 172 15.56 5.07 5.41
CA ASP A 172 16.28 5.10 6.71
C ASP A 172 16.30 6.51 7.31
N ILE A 173 16.74 7.49 6.51
CA ILE A 173 16.78 8.90 6.91
C ILE A 173 15.37 9.42 7.29
N LEU A 174 14.35 9.11 6.49
CA LEU A 174 12.98 9.57 6.74
C LEU A 174 12.39 8.92 8.00
N LEU A 175 12.65 7.64 8.24
CA LEU A 175 12.23 6.94 9.46
C LEU A 175 12.93 7.53 10.70
N GLU A 176 14.23 7.79 10.63
CA GLU A 176 14.98 8.44 11.73
C GLU A 176 14.43 9.85 12.01
N GLN A 177 14.17 10.65 10.97
CA GLN A 177 13.59 11.99 11.10
C GLN A 177 12.19 11.98 11.72
N ALA A 178 11.39 10.95 11.43
CA ALA A 178 10.08 10.73 12.05
C ALA A 178 10.17 10.31 13.51
N GLY A 179 11.32 9.78 13.97
CA GLY A 179 11.59 9.39 15.36
C GLY A 179 11.73 7.89 15.60
N PHE A 180 11.64 7.05 14.56
CA PHE A 180 11.84 5.60 14.71
C PHE A 180 13.28 5.28 15.13
N LYS A 181 13.44 4.34 16.08
CA LYS A 181 14.74 3.99 16.66
C LYS A 181 15.56 3.07 15.75
N SER A 182 14.88 2.21 15.02
CA SER A 182 15.50 1.21 14.16
C SER A 182 14.47 0.59 13.23
N PHE A 183 14.94 -0.04 12.18
CA PHE A 183 14.10 -0.93 11.37
C PHE A 183 14.86 -2.20 10.99
N LYS A 184 14.10 -3.22 10.60
CA LYS A 184 14.60 -4.40 9.90
C LYS A 184 14.07 -4.36 8.47
N LEU A 185 14.88 -4.86 7.55
CA LEU A 185 14.55 -4.89 6.14
C LEU A 185 14.52 -6.33 5.64
N TYR A 186 13.41 -6.71 5.01
CA TYR A 186 13.18 -8.01 4.40
C TYR A 186 12.85 -7.85 2.92
N ALA A 187 12.91 -8.93 2.14
CA ALA A 187 12.65 -8.87 0.72
C ALA A 187 11.78 -10.03 0.20
N ASP A 188 11.00 -9.73 -0.84
CA ASP A 188 10.31 -10.69 -1.69
C ASP A 188 9.40 -11.66 -0.91
N PHE A 189 8.72 -11.20 0.16
CA PHE A 189 7.84 -11.98 1.04
C PHE A 189 8.54 -13.13 1.79
N GLU A 190 9.84 -13.03 1.99
CA GLU A 190 10.65 -14.02 2.69
C GLU A 190 11.40 -13.39 3.86
N ASP A 191 11.72 -14.18 4.89
CA ASP A 191 12.58 -13.78 5.99
C ASP A 191 14.05 -13.82 5.55
N LYS A 192 14.40 -12.90 4.63
CA LYS A 192 15.75 -12.74 4.08
C LYS A 192 16.09 -11.28 3.84
N GLU A 193 17.36 -10.98 3.86
CA GLU A 193 17.87 -9.65 3.49
C GLU A 193 17.70 -9.39 1.97
N PRO A 194 17.50 -8.12 1.56
CA PRO A 194 17.46 -7.76 0.15
C PRO A 194 18.74 -8.13 -0.60
N THR A 195 18.55 -8.50 -1.85
CA THR A 195 19.61 -8.64 -2.85
C THR A 195 19.50 -7.52 -3.88
N LYS A 196 20.47 -7.44 -4.79
CA LYS A 196 20.42 -6.45 -5.90
C LYS A 196 19.25 -6.64 -6.87
N THR A 197 18.60 -7.79 -6.84
CA THR A 197 17.50 -8.16 -7.74
C THR A 197 16.21 -8.46 -6.99
N SER A 198 16.16 -8.15 -5.70
CA SER A 198 14.91 -8.20 -4.94
C SER A 198 13.94 -7.18 -5.48
N LYS A 199 12.69 -7.58 -5.62
CA LYS A 199 11.66 -6.76 -6.28
C LYS A 199 10.85 -5.93 -5.30
N ARG A 200 10.73 -6.37 -4.06
CA ARG A 200 9.92 -5.73 -3.03
C ARG A 200 10.67 -5.72 -1.71
N TRP A 201 10.59 -4.59 -1.02
CA TRP A 201 11.19 -4.39 0.29
C TRP A 201 10.11 -4.25 1.35
N PHE A 202 10.30 -4.93 2.48
CA PHE A 202 9.44 -4.86 3.65
C PHE A 202 10.23 -4.25 4.81
N PHE A 203 9.73 -3.15 5.32
CA PHE A 203 10.31 -2.46 6.47
C PHE A 203 9.50 -2.79 7.73
N VAL A 204 10.20 -3.10 8.81
CA VAL A 204 9.62 -3.30 10.14
C VAL A 204 10.31 -2.31 11.07
N ALA A 205 9.70 -1.16 11.28
CA ALA A 205 10.25 -0.06 12.05
C ALA A 205 9.64 -0.02 13.46
N GLN A 206 10.47 0.26 14.48
CA GLN A 206 10.07 0.32 15.87
C GLN A 206 10.16 1.76 16.41
N LYS A 207 9.08 2.21 17.07
CA LYS A 207 8.98 3.48 17.78
C LYS A 207 9.86 3.54 19.01
#